data_afefe5699e6876a40fe7b69edb1ed4e5
#
_entry.id   afefe5699e6876a40fe7b69edb1ed4e5
#
_cell.length_a   1.000
_cell.length_b   1.000
_cell.length_c   1.000
_cell.angle_alpha   90.00
_cell.angle_beta   90.00
_cell.angle_gamma   90.00
#
_symmetry.space_group_name_H-M   'P 1'
#
loop_
_entity.id
_entity.type
_entity.pdbx_description
1 polymer ?
#
loop_
_entity_poly.entity_id
_entity_poly.type
_entity_poly.pdbx_seq_one_letter_code
_entity_poly.pdbx_strand_id
1 'polypeptide(L)'
;MAFDSLSEKLQNVFKNLRSKGRLTEADVKAALREVKMALLEADVNFKVVKGFIKDVQERAIGQDVMNGLNPGQMVIKIVNEELIRLMGSETTEIKLQPGSAITVIMMAGLQGAGKLSLIHISEPTR
;
A
#
# COMPACT_ATOMS: atom_id res chain seq x y z
N MET A 1 -4.95 -9.94 -12.79
CA MET A 1 -5.21 -8.53 -12.45
C MET A 1 -3.90 -7.81 -12.14
N ALA A 2 -3.80 -6.52 -12.41
CA ALA A 2 -2.55 -5.74 -12.24
C ALA A 2 -2.00 -5.78 -10.80
N PHE A 3 -2.86 -5.94 -9.80
CA PHE A 3 -2.46 -5.98 -8.38
C PHE A 3 -1.92 -7.33 -7.91
N ASP A 4 -2.17 -8.42 -8.62
CA ASP A 4 -1.65 -9.75 -8.25
C ASP A 4 -0.12 -9.78 -8.37
N SER A 5 0.43 -9.17 -9.44
CA SER A 5 1.88 -9.04 -9.64
C SER A 5 2.54 -8.15 -8.57
N LEU A 6 1.91 -7.05 -8.18
CA LEU A 6 2.41 -6.17 -7.11
C LEU A 6 2.41 -6.89 -5.76
N SER A 7 1.30 -7.54 -5.41
CA SER A 7 1.17 -8.30 -4.17
C SER A 7 2.21 -9.42 -4.08
N GLU A 8 2.42 -10.16 -5.15
CA GLU A 8 3.41 -11.23 -5.21
C GLU A 8 4.84 -10.70 -5.00
N LYS A 9 5.20 -9.61 -5.68
CA LYS A 9 6.52 -8.98 -5.53
C LYS A 9 6.75 -8.48 -4.11
N LEU A 10 5.77 -7.80 -3.51
CA LEU A 10 5.86 -7.34 -2.13
C LEU A 10 5.98 -8.49 -1.14
N GLN A 11 5.21 -9.57 -1.33
CA GLN A 11 5.30 -10.76 -0.49
C GLN A 11 6.67 -11.42 -0.58
N ASN A 12 7.29 -11.49 -1.76
CA ASN A 12 8.63 -12.03 -1.95
C ASN A 12 9.68 -11.19 -1.22
N VAL A 13 9.61 -9.87 -1.32
CA VAL A 13 10.50 -8.96 -0.58
C VAL A 13 10.36 -9.17 0.93
N PHE A 14 9.13 -9.24 1.43
CA PHE A 14 8.86 -9.42 2.85
C PHE A 14 9.29 -10.80 3.36
N LYS A 15 9.11 -11.84 2.56
CA LYS A 15 9.60 -13.18 2.87
C LYS A 15 11.12 -13.20 3.02
N ASN A 16 11.84 -12.54 2.11
CA ASN A 16 13.29 -12.42 2.15
C ASN A 16 13.76 -11.65 3.40
N LEU A 17 13.09 -10.56 3.76
CA LEU A 17 13.38 -9.81 4.98
C LEU A 17 13.15 -10.66 6.25
N ARG A 18 12.07 -11.43 6.30
CA ARG A 18 11.76 -12.30 7.46
C ARG A 18 12.74 -13.45 7.62
N SER A 19 13.32 -13.95 6.54
CA SER A 19 14.28 -15.05 6.58
C SER A 19 15.64 -14.66 7.13
N LYS A 20 15.97 -13.37 7.17
CA LYS A 20 17.24 -12.86 7.69
C LYS A 20 17.13 -12.63 9.20
N GLY A 21 17.98 -13.28 9.99
CA GLY A 21 18.02 -13.10 11.44
C GLY A 21 18.58 -11.75 11.87
N ARG A 22 19.51 -11.17 11.10
CA ARG A 22 20.04 -9.82 11.26
C ARG A 22 19.86 -9.05 9.96
N LEU A 23 19.46 -7.79 10.07
CA LEU A 23 19.40 -6.87 8.95
C LEU A 23 20.51 -5.83 9.07
N THR A 24 21.19 -5.60 7.96
CA THR A 24 22.08 -4.44 7.81
C THR A 24 21.34 -3.30 7.13
N GLU A 25 21.85 -2.09 7.25
CA GLU A 25 21.31 -0.94 6.52
C GLU A 25 21.28 -1.19 5.01
N ALA A 26 22.30 -1.87 4.48
CA ALA A 26 22.34 -2.27 3.07
C ALA A 26 21.21 -3.23 2.69
N ASP A 27 20.87 -4.19 3.56
CA ASP A 27 19.76 -5.12 3.34
C ASP A 27 18.41 -4.39 3.27
N VAL A 28 18.19 -3.43 4.17
CA VAL A 28 16.97 -2.59 4.18
C VAL A 28 16.89 -1.75 2.91
N LYS A 29 17.98 -1.09 2.52
CA LYS A 29 18.03 -0.29 1.29
C LYS A 29 17.76 -1.13 0.05
N ALA A 30 18.33 -2.34 -0.03
CA ALA A 30 18.09 -3.26 -1.13
C ALA A 30 16.62 -3.69 -1.21
N ALA A 31 16.01 -4.06 -0.08
CA ALA A 31 14.59 -4.42 -0.01
C ALA A 31 13.67 -3.25 -0.41
N LEU A 32 13.94 -2.05 0.08
CA LEU A 32 13.17 -0.86 -0.28
C LEU A 32 13.33 -0.47 -1.75
N ARG A 33 14.47 -0.76 -2.35
CA ARG A 33 14.67 -0.59 -3.80
C ARG A 33 13.76 -1.53 -4.61
N GLU A 34 13.62 -2.79 -4.19
CA GLU A 34 12.69 -3.73 -4.82
C GLU A 34 11.23 -3.28 -4.64
N VAL A 35 10.85 -2.81 -3.45
CA VAL A 35 9.52 -2.23 -3.20
C VAL A 35 9.27 -1.03 -4.11
N LYS A 36 10.25 -0.12 -4.25
CA LYS A 36 10.17 1.03 -5.15
C LYS A 36 9.91 0.58 -6.60
N MET A 37 10.66 -0.39 -7.09
CA MET A 37 10.50 -0.90 -8.45
C MET A 37 9.13 -1.54 -8.65
N ALA A 38 8.66 -2.33 -7.70
CA ALA A 38 7.33 -2.96 -7.75
C ALA A 38 6.20 -1.92 -7.81
N LEU A 39 6.28 -0.84 -7.04
CA LEU A 39 5.30 0.24 -7.06
C LEU A 39 5.33 1.03 -8.39
N LEU A 40 6.51 1.29 -8.95
CA LEU A 40 6.64 1.97 -10.24
C LEU A 40 6.11 1.10 -11.39
N GLU A 41 6.33 -0.20 -11.38
CA GLU A 41 5.76 -1.13 -12.35
C GLU A 41 4.22 -1.23 -12.24
N ALA A 42 3.66 -0.97 -11.07
CA ALA A 42 2.21 -0.86 -10.85
C ALA A 42 1.64 0.54 -11.18
N ASP A 43 2.38 1.36 -11.90
CA ASP A 43 2.00 2.72 -12.34
C ASP A 43 1.74 3.72 -11.21
N VAL A 44 2.33 3.52 -10.04
CA VAL A 44 2.27 4.51 -8.96
C VAL A 44 3.14 5.73 -9.32
N ASN A 45 2.65 6.92 -9.07
CA ASN A 45 3.34 8.16 -9.39
C ASN A 45 4.74 8.21 -8.75
N PHE A 46 5.76 8.56 -9.53
CA PHE A 46 7.15 8.57 -9.11
C PHE A 46 7.41 9.46 -7.88
N LYS A 47 6.79 10.65 -7.81
CA LYS A 47 6.96 11.57 -6.68
C LYS A 47 6.42 10.96 -5.39
N VAL A 48 5.26 10.28 -5.49
CA VAL A 48 4.62 9.58 -4.36
C VAL A 48 5.51 8.44 -3.89
N VAL A 49 5.98 7.60 -4.81
CA VAL A 49 6.89 6.48 -4.48
C VAL A 49 8.18 6.98 -3.82
N LYS A 50 8.77 8.05 -4.35
CA LYS A 50 10.00 8.63 -3.81
C LYS A 50 9.81 9.12 -2.36
N GLY A 51 8.72 9.83 -2.09
CA GLY A 51 8.37 10.29 -0.74
C GLY A 51 8.15 9.11 0.22
N PHE A 52 7.34 8.15 -0.20
CA PHE A 52 7.06 6.93 0.56
C PHE A 52 8.34 6.16 0.93
N ILE A 53 9.21 5.89 -0.04
CA ILE A 53 10.46 5.16 0.21
C ILE A 53 11.38 5.93 1.17
N LYS A 54 11.44 7.26 1.06
CA LYS A 54 12.20 8.10 1.98
C LYS A 54 11.68 7.96 3.41
N ASP A 55 10.38 8.11 3.61
CA ASP A 55 9.75 8.04 4.93
C ASP A 55 9.93 6.65 5.57
N VAL A 56 9.76 5.58 4.80
CA VAL A 56 10.02 4.22 5.26
C VAL A 56 11.49 4.03 5.62
N GLN A 57 12.41 4.50 4.78
CA GLN A 57 13.85 4.34 4.99
C GLN A 57 14.31 5.05 6.27
N GLU A 58 13.86 6.28 6.51
CA GLU A 58 14.20 7.04 7.73
C GLU A 58 13.76 6.30 9.00
N ARG A 59 12.58 5.70 8.98
CA ARG A 59 12.07 4.91 10.12
C ARG A 59 12.76 3.55 10.25
N ALA A 60 13.01 2.87 9.13
CA ALA A 60 13.54 1.51 9.11
C ALA A 60 15.04 1.41 9.46
N ILE A 61 15.81 2.46 9.24
CA ILE A 61 17.26 2.52 9.57
C ILE A 61 17.50 2.95 11.03
N GLY A 62 16.46 3.31 11.77
CA GLY A 62 16.58 3.63 13.18
C GLY A 62 17.22 2.51 14.00
N GLN A 63 18.07 2.84 14.97
CA GLN A 63 18.77 1.86 15.79
C GLN A 63 17.81 0.92 16.53
N ASP A 64 16.65 1.39 16.94
CA ASP A 64 15.62 0.61 17.62
C ASP A 64 15.09 -0.53 16.75
N VAL A 65 15.03 -0.32 15.44
CA VAL A 65 14.61 -1.33 14.47
C VAL A 65 15.73 -2.31 14.18
N MET A 66 16.94 -1.80 13.92
CA MET A 66 18.08 -2.61 13.52
C MET A 66 18.59 -3.52 14.65
N ASN A 67 18.50 -3.07 15.89
CA ASN A 67 18.92 -3.82 17.08
C ASN A 67 17.76 -4.60 17.74
N GLY A 68 16.55 -4.55 17.18
CA GLY A 68 15.40 -5.27 17.69
C GLY A 68 15.50 -6.79 17.52
N LEU A 69 14.68 -7.52 18.27
CA LEU A 69 14.63 -8.99 18.21
C LEU A 69 14.18 -9.52 16.83
N ASN A 70 13.31 -8.79 16.15
CA ASN A 70 12.77 -9.15 14.83
C ASN A 70 12.83 -7.96 13.86
N PRO A 71 14.01 -7.55 13.40
CA PRO A 71 14.14 -6.37 12.56
C PRO A 71 13.39 -6.49 11.24
N GLY A 72 13.33 -7.67 10.62
CA GLY A 72 12.57 -7.92 9.39
C GLY A 72 11.08 -7.66 9.55
N GLN A 73 10.47 -8.11 10.63
CA GLN A 73 9.05 -7.85 10.92
C GLN A 73 8.79 -6.39 11.23
N MET A 74 9.71 -5.71 11.90
CA MET A 74 9.61 -4.28 12.17
C MET A 74 9.63 -3.46 10.88
N VAL A 75 10.49 -3.78 9.93
CA VAL A 75 10.52 -3.12 8.62
C VAL A 75 9.20 -3.34 7.87
N ILE A 76 8.67 -4.56 7.87
CA ILE A 76 7.37 -4.87 7.23
C ILE A 76 6.24 -4.06 7.88
N LYS A 77 6.24 -3.97 9.21
CA LYS A 77 5.26 -3.15 9.94
C LYS A 77 5.35 -1.68 9.53
N ILE A 78 6.55 -1.12 9.45
CA ILE A 78 6.77 0.27 9.03
C ILE A 78 6.26 0.49 7.60
N VAL A 79 6.56 -0.41 6.67
CA VAL A 79 6.04 -0.34 5.29
C VAL A 79 4.51 -0.34 5.28
N ASN A 80 3.89 -1.21 6.06
CA ASN A 80 2.42 -1.28 6.17
C ASN A 80 1.82 0.00 6.74
N GLU A 81 2.38 0.54 7.81
CA GLU A 81 1.91 1.79 8.43
C GLU A 81 2.04 2.98 7.47
N GLU A 82 3.14 3.09 6.75
CA GLU A 82 3.34 4.16 5.76
C GLU A 82 2.43 3.99 4.52
N LEU A 83 2.11 2.77 4.11
CA LEU A 83 1.10 2.51 3.07
C LEU A 83 -0.29 2.95 3.52
N ILE A 84 -0.69 2.61 4.75
CA ILE A 84 -1.98 3.04 5.33
C ILE A 84 -2.04 4.57 5.38
N ARG A 85 -0.96 5.22 5.84
CA ARG A 85 -0.86 6.68 5.88
C ARG A 85 -0.98 7.31 4.49
N LEU A 86 -0.31 6.72 3.50
CA LEU A 86 -0.36 7.17 2.10
C LEU A 86 -1.77 7.03 1.52
N MET A 87 -2.51 5.98 1.88
CA MET A 87 -3.88 5.74 1.45
C MET A 87 -4.92 6.61 2.17
N GLY A 88 -4.52 7.36 3.20
CA GLY A 88 -5.36 8.32 3.89
C GLY A 88 -5.92 7.89 5.23
N SER A 89 -5.31 6.99 5.94
CA SER A 89 -5.54 6.54 7.35
C SER A 89 -6.98 6.53 7.91
N GLU A 90 -7.91 7.26 7.32
CA GLU A 90 -9.31 7.36 7.73
C GLU A 90 -10.26 6.94 6.60
N THR A 91 -11.32 6.24 6.97
CA THR A 91 -12.39 5.88 6.03
C THR A 91 -13.31 7.09 5.82
N THR A 92 -13.47 7.51 4.58
CA THR A 92 -14.41 8.56 4.22
C THR A 92 -15.77 7.94 3.89
N GLU A 93 -16.80 8.33 4.61
CA GLU A 93 -18.17 7.91 4.32
C GLU A 93 -18.75 8.68 3.13
N ILE A 94 -19.57 7.98 2.34
CA ILE A 94 -20.32 8.60 1.25
C ILE A 94 -21.45 9.42 1.86
N LYS A 95 -21.39 10.75 1.72
CA LYS A 95 -22.44 11.64 2.21
C LYS A 95 -23.64 11.60 1.25
N LEU A 96 -24.72 10.99 1.69
CA LEU A 96 -25.98 11.00 0.96
C LEU A 96 -26.73 12.31 1.24
N GLN A 97 -27.41 12.82 0.23
CA GLN A 97 -28.28 14.01 0.40
C GLN A 97 -29.47 13.68 1.30
N PRO A 98 -29.86 14.60 2.20
CA PRO A 98 -30.99 14.37 3.10
C PRO A 98 -32.34 14.46 2.39
N GLY A 99 -33.32 13.74 2.88
CA GLY A 99 -34.71 13.82 2.46
C GLY A 99 -34.97 13.27 1.06
N SER A 100 -35.71 14.00 0.24
CA SER A 100 -36.06 13.63 -1.13
C SER A 100 -35.04 14.04 -2.18
N ALA A 101 -33.93 14.64 -1.78
CA ALA A 101 -32.89 15.06 -2.72
C ALA A 101 -32.13 13.84 -3.28
N ILE A 102 -31.77 13.93 -4.56
CA ILE A 102 -31.08 12.84 -5.27
C ILE A 102 -29.57 12.98 -5.05
N THR A 103 -28.93 11.90 -4.59
CA THR A 103 -27.48 11.79 -4.56
C THR A 103 -26.98 11.14 -5.85
N VAL A 104 -26.15 11.83 -6.60
CA VAL A 104 -25.56 11.30 -7.83
C VAL A 104 -24.13 10.86 -7.53
N ILE A 105 -23.85 9.57 -7.77
CA ILE A 105 -22.50 8.98 -7.63
C ILE A 105 -22.04 8.56 -9.03
N MET A 106 -20.96 9.17 -9.50
CA MET A 106 -20.35 8.86 -10.78
C MET A 106 -19.22 7.85 -10.61
N MET A 107 -19.36 6.68 -11.22
CA MET A 107 -18.30 5.67 -11.29
C MET A 107 -17.48 5.86 -12.55
N ALA A 108 -16.20 6.18 -12.40
CA ALA A 108 -15.25 6.35 -13.49
C ALA A 108 -14.11 5.33 -13.40
N GLY A 109 -13.66 4.82 -14.53
CA GLY A 109 -12.54 3.88 -14.57
C GLY A 109 -12.38 3.26 -15.95
N LEU A 110 -11.23 2.65 -16.19
CA LEU A 110 -10.95 1.90 -17.40
C LEU A 110 -11.78 0.61 -17.47
N GLN A 111 -11.87 0.01 -18.65
CA GLN A 111 -12.52 -1.28 -18.86
C GLN A 111 -11.84 -2.35 -17.96
N GLY A 112 -12.64 -3.19 -17.30
CA GLY A 112 -12.13 -4.22 -16.40
C GLY A 112 -11.75 -3.73 -14.98
N ALA A 113 -11.98 -2.46 -14.66
CA ALA A 113 -11.71 -1.91 -13.33
C ALA A 113 -12.77 -2.24 -12.26
N GLY A 114 -13.76 -3.08 -12.57
CA GLY A 114 -14.78 -3.53 -11.62
C GLY A 114 -15.95 -2.56 -11.41
N LYS A 115 -16.12 -1.53 -12.26
CA LYS A 115 -17.22 -0.55 -12.16
C LYS A 115 -18.60 -1.20 -12.09
N LEU A 116 -18.88 -2.14 -13.00
CA LEU A 116 -20.18 -2.84 -13.06
C LEU A 116 -20.41 -3.72 -11.82
N SER A 117 -19.37 -4.39 -11.34
CA SER A 117 -19.47 -5.22 -10.13
C SER A 117 -19.83 -4.39 -8.91
N LEU A 118 -19.26 -3.19 -8.78
CA LEU A 118 -19.56 -2.30 -7.67
C LEU A 118 -20.99 -1.76 -7.73
N ILE A 119 -21.50 -1.44 -8.93
CA ILE A 119 -22.90 -1.02 -9.12
C ILE A 119 -23.85 -2.13 -8.71
N HIS A 120 -23.59 -3.38 -9.09
CA HIS A 120 -24.41 -4.54 -8.70
C HIS A 120 -24.41 -4.81 -7.19
N ILE A 121 -23.28 -4.61 -6.51
CA ILE A 121 -23.18 -4.80 -5.06
C ILE A 121 -23.96 -3.71 -4.30
N SER A 122 -24.04 -2.50 -4.85
CA SER A 122 -24.68 -1.35 -4.21
C SER A 122 -26.15 -1.16 -4.60
N GLU A 123 -26.69 -1.96 -5.54
CA GLU A 123 -28.12 -1.91 -5.84
C GLU A 123 -28.95 -2.39 -4.64
N PRO A 124 -29.91 -1.58 -4.17
CA PRO A 124 -30.83 -2.05 -3.14
C PRO A 124 -31.67 -3.21 -3.68
N THR A 125 -31.62 -4.34 -3.01
CA THR A 125 -32.54 -5.47 -3.26
C THR A 125 -33.99 -4.96 -3.11
N ARG A 126 -34.71 -4.95 -4.22
CA ARG A 126 -36.15 -4.68 -4.21
C ARG A 126 -36.94 -5.85 -3.64
#